data_7f85a38fc571932680c1d70622d6d568
#
_entry.id   7f85a38fc571932680c1d70622d6d568
#
_cell.length_a   1.000
_cell.length_b   1.000
_cell.length_c   1.000
_cell.angle_alpha   90.00
_cell.angle_beta   90.00
_cell.angle_gamma   90.00
#
_symmetry.space_group_name_H-M   'P 1'
#
loop_
_entity.id
_entity.type
_entity.pdbx_description
1 polymer ?
#
loop_
_entity_poly.entity_id
_entity_poly.type
_entity_poly.pdbx_seq_one_letter_code
_entity_poly.pdbx_strand_id
1 'polypeptide(L)'
;MNEPRKQPVYKVLLFLKRRPGMSVEAFRDYYENVHSKIGEKYPQGLLRYVRRYVDPVGGEELPFDVITELWLADRATAEAIATHTANNEPPPEVLEDEKRLFDRSKSRVATVVEFESALAD
;
A
#
# COMPACT_ATOMS: atom_id res chain seq x y z
N MET A 1 -22.67 10.30 -16.16
CA MET A 1 -22.23 11.11 -15.04
C MET A 1 -22.02 10.22 -13.83
N ASN A 2 -20.84 10.32 -13.21
CA ASN A 2 -20.54 9.49 -12.04
C ASN A 2 -21.28 10.00 -10.81
N GLU A 3 -21.87 9.09 -10.07
CA GLU A 3 -22.48 9.44 -8.81
C GLU A 3 -21.41 9.65 -7.75
N PRO A 4 -21.54 10.66 -6.89
CA PRO A 4 -20.62 10.81 -5.78
C PRO A 4 -20.72 9.62 -4.82
N ARG A 5 -19.63 9.30 -4.16
CA ARG A 5 -19.64 8.24 -3.16
C ARG A 5 -20.58 8.64 -2.02
N LYS A 6 -21.39 7.69 -1.58
CA LYS A 6 -22.33 7.93 -0.47
C LYS A 6 -21.60 8.04 0.86
N GLN A 7 -20.45 7.38 0.98
CA GLN A 7 -19.62 7.44 2.17
C GLN A 7 -18.20 7.82 1.78
N PRO A 8 -17.56 8.69 2.54
CA PRO A 8 -16.18 9.04 2.25
C PRO A 8 -15.26 7.83 2.44
N VAL A 9 -14.22 7.77 1.63
CA VAL A 9 -13.18 6.77 1.73
C VAL A 9 -11.85 7.49 1.86
N TYR A 10 -11.05 7.04 2.79
CA TYR A 10 -9.73 7.60 3.03
C TYR A 10 -8.69 6.56 2.64
N LYS A 11 -7.76 6.95 1.79
CA LYS A 11 -6.76 6.03 1.24
C LYS A 11 -5.39 6.33 1.81
N VAL A 12 -4.67 5.27 2.14
CA VAL A 12 -3.25 5.33 2.48
C VAL A 12 -2.50 4.59 1.39
N LEU A 13 -1.48 5.24 0.84
CA LEU A 13 -0.63 4.63 -0.19
C LEU A 13 0.70 4.25 0.41
N LEU A 14 1.10 3.00 0.18
CA LEU A 14 2.39 2.49 0.58
C LEU A 14 3.21 2.26 -0.68
N PHE A 15 4.33 2.97 -0.81
CA PHE A 15 5.26 2.84 -1.92
C PHE A 15 6.40 1.95 -1.44
N LEU A 16 6.44 0.71 -1.89
CA LEU A 16 7.28 -0.30 -1.29
C LEU A 16 8.33 -0.82 -2.28
N LYS A 17 9.57 -0.85 -1.83
CA LYS A 17 10.70 -1.37 -2.59
C LYS A 17 11.02 -2.76 -2.10
N ARG A 18 11.21 -3.73 -3.01
CA ARG A 18 11.60 -5.08 -2.63
C ARG A 18 12.98 -5.11 -2.00
N ARG A 19 13.18 -6.09 -1.15
CA ARG A 19 14.45 -6.30 -0.47
C ARG A 19 15.58 -6.55 -1.49
N PRO A 20 16.79 -6.00 -1.25
CA PRO A 20 17.92 -6.27 -2.12
C PRO A 20 18.18 -7.78 -2.27
N GLY A 21 18.50 -8.20 -3.49
CA GLY A 21 18.78 -9.61 -3.78
C GLY A 21 17.56 -10.49 -4.01
N MET A 22 16.36 -9.96 -3.80
CA MET A 22 15.14 -10.71 -4.03
C MET A 22 14.64 -10.45 -5.46
N SER A 23 14.28 -11.51 -6.18
CA SER A 23 13.74 -11.34 -7.52
C SER A 23 12.34 -10.74 -7.50
N VAL A 24 11.93 -10.12 -8.60
CA VAL A 24 10.58 -9.57 -8.73
C VAL A 24 9.54 -10.68 -8.54
N GLU A 25 9.77 -11.85 -9.15
CA GLU A 25 8.84 -12.97 -9.03
C GLU A 25 8.70 -13.47 -7.60
N ALA A 26 9.83 -13.66 -6.91
CA ALA A 26 9.81 -14.10 -5.52
C ALA A 26 9.15 -13.06 -4.62
N PHE A 27 9.37 -11.78 -4.89
CA PHE A 27 8.76 -10.67 -4.16
C PHE A 27 7.24 -10.70 -4.27
N ARG A 28 6.71 -10.80 -5.50
CA ARG A 28 5.27 -10.82 -5.73
C ARG A 28 4.62 -12.06 -5.13
N ASP A 29 5.27 -13.21 -5.30
CA ASP A 29 4.77 -14.46 -4.75
C ASP A 29 4.68 -14.42 -3.23
N TYR A 30 5.72 -13.95 -2.58
CA TYR A 30 5.72 -13.83 -1.12
C TYR A 30 4.68 -12.82 -0.63
N TYR A 31 4.59 -11.68 -1.28
CA TYR A 31 3.61 -10.67 -0.88
C TYR A 31 2.19 -11.23 -0.96
N GLU A 32 1.83 -11.86 -2.07
CA GLU A 32 0.46 -12.36 -2.25
C GLU A 32 0.14 -13.55 -1.37
N ASN A 33 1.08 -14.43 -1.13
CA ASN A 33 0.81 -15.68 -0.42
C ASN A 33 1.09 -15.62 1.09
N VAL A 34 1.92 -14.70 1.53
CA VAL A 34 2.30 -14.59 2.95
C VAL A 34 1.98 -13.22 3.51
N HIS A 35 2.63 -12.16 3.03
CA HIS A 35 2.53 -10.84 3.63
C HIS A 35 1.11 -10.27 3.56
N SER A 36 0.43 -10.43 2.43
CA SER A 36 -0.93 -9.91 2.29
C SER A 36 -1.89 -10.56 3.29
N LYS A 37 -1.66 -11.83 3.61
CA LYS A 37 -2.52 -12.54 4.58
C LYS A 37 -2.34 -11.99 5.99
N ILE A 38 -1.13 -11.57 6.32
CA ILE A 38 -0.87 -10.90 7.59
C ILE A 38 -1.49 -9.50 7.56
N GLY A 39 -1.29 -8.76 6.47
CA GLY A 39 -1.84 -7.42 6.31
C GLY A 39 -3.36 -7.37 6.36
N GLU A 40 -4.04 -8.43 5.92
CA GLU A 40 -5.51 -8.51 5.97
C GLU A 40 -6.05 -8.50 7.40
N LYS A 41 -5.24 -8.86 8.38
CA LYS A 41 -5.65 -8.86 9.80
C LYS A 41 -5.62 -7.46 10.41
N TYR A 42 -4.90 -6.55 9.77
CA TYR A 42 -4.66 -5.19 10.25
C TYR A 42 -4.79 -4.25 9.05
N PRO A 43 -5.33 -3.06 9.21
CA PRO A 43 -6.03 -2.50 10.38
C PRO A 43 -7.49 -2.92 10.42
N GLN A 44 -8.14 -2.63 11.55
CA GLN A 44 -9.58 -2.77 11.64
C GLN A 44 -10.24 -1.70 10.77
N GLY A 45 -11.37 -2.04 10.18
CA GLY A 45 -12.09 -1.10 9.33
C GLY A 45 -11.54 -0.98 7.91
N LEU A 46 -10.70 -1.92 7.51
CA LEU A 46 -10.16 -1.97 6.15
C LEU A 46 -11.28 -2.33 5.17
N LEU A 47 -11.55 -1.43 4.22
CA LEU A 47 -12.59 -1.62 3.21
C LEU A 47 -12.04 -2.31 1.97
N ARG A 48 -10.84 -1.94 1.56
CA ARG A 48 -10.15 -2.55 0.43
C ARG A 48 -8.65 -2.58 0.70
N TYR A 49 -8.01 -3.61 0.19
CA TYR A 49 -6.57 -3.79 0.25
C TYR A 49 -6.10 -4.13 -1.15
N VAL A 50 -5.51 -3.16 -1.84
CA VAL A 50 -5.16 -3.28 -3.25
C VAL A 50 -3.65 -3.22 -3.40
N ARG A 51 -3.06 -4.17 -4.10
CA ARG A 51 -1.64 -4.16 -4.43
C ARG A 51 -1.49 -3.96 -5.93
N ARG A 52 -0.74 -2.93 -6.31
CA ARG A 52 -0.44 -2.63 -7.70
C ARG A 52 1.03 -2.87 -7.93
N TYR A 53 1.35 -4.02 -8.51
CA TYR A 53 2.72 -4.33 -8.89
C TYR A 53 3.02 -3.56 -10.16
N VAL A 54 4.12 -2.79 -10.13
CA VAL A 54 4.43 -1.89 -11.23
C VAL A 54 5.54 -2.47 -12.08
N ASP A 55 5.35 -2.43 -13.39
CA ASP A 55 6.33 -2.88 -14.37
C ASP A 55 6.91 -1.67 -15.07
N PRO A 56 8.24 -1.50 -15.09
CA PRO A 56 8.82 -0.34 -15.75
C PRO A 56 8.59 -0.37 -17.26
N VAL A 57 8.33 0.80 -17.80
CA VAL A 57 8.24 0.99 -19.25
C VAL A 57 9.44 1.86 -19.65
N GLY A 58 10.24 1.41 -20.57
CA GLY A 58 11.43 2.15 -20.99
C GLY A 58 12.75 1.62 -20.45
N GLY A 59 12.73 0.56 -19.64
CA GLY A 59 13.92 -0.19 -19.28
C GLY A 59 14.61 0.16 -17.98
N GLU A 60 14.30 1.28 -17.34
CA GLU A 60 14.89 1.61 -16.06
C GLU A 60 14.06 1.04 -14.91
N GLU A 61 14.75 0.58 -13.87
CA GLU A 61 14.08 0.09 -12.66
C GLU A 61 13.38 1.25 -11.97
N LEU A 62 12.14 1.01 -11.54
CA LEU A 62 11.37 2.02 -10.81
C LEU A 62 11.85 2.09 -9.35
N PRO A 63 11.65 3.25 -8.69
CA PRO A 63 12.02 3.38 -7.27
C PRO A 63 11.19 2.48 -6.35
N PHE A 64 10.05 1.97 -6.81
CA PHE A 64 9.18 1.09 -6.04
C PHE A 64 8.77 -0.11 -6.87
N ASP A 65 8.48 -1.24 -6.21
CA ASP A 65 8.07 -2.47 -6.87
C ASP A 65 6.57 -2.72 -6.74
N VAL A 66 5.94 -2.10 -5.74
CA VAL A 66 4.50 -2.20 -5.54
C VAL A 66 3.98 -0.92 -4.90
N ILE A 67 2.78 -0.52 -5.31
CA ILE A 67 2.04 0.54 -4.65
C ILE A 67 0.83 -0.14 -4.03
N THR A 68 0.77 -0.15 -2.71
CA THR A 68 -0.33 -0.76 -1.96
C THR A 68 -1.27 0.34 -1.51
N GLU A 69 -2.58 0.15 -1.72
CA GLU A 69 -3.60 1.07 -1.24
C GLU A 69 -4.41 0.41 -0.14
N LEU A 70 -4.57 1.13 0.95
CA LEU A 70 -5.49 0.76 2.02
C LEU A 70 -6.66 1.73 1.98
N TRP A 71 -7.88 1.22 1.90
CA TRP A 71 -9.09 2.04 1.90
C TRP A 71 -9.78 1.92 3.24
N LEU A 72 -10.05 3.06 3.87
CA LEU A 72 -10.61 3.14 5.22
C LEU A 72 -11.80 4.09 5.23
N ALA A 73 -12.81 3.79 6.03
CA ALA A 73 -13.99 4.64 6.15
C ALA A 73 -13.78 5.81 7.11
N ASP A 74 -12.75 5.73 7.95
CA ASP A 74 -12.50 6.70 9.01
C ASP A 74 -11.19 7.43 8.80
N ARG A 75 -11.25 8.77 8.80
CA ARG A 75 -10.07 9.61 8.61
C ARG A 75 -9.03 9.41 9.71
N ALA A 76 -9.47 9.36 10.96
CA ALA A 76 -8.54 9.21 12.07
C ALA A 76 -7.77 7.89 11.98
N THR A 77 -8.44 6.81 11.58
CA THR A 77 -7.79 5.53 11.38
C THR A 77 -6.75 5.59 10.26
N ALA A 78 -7.11 6.23 9.14
CA ALA A 78 -6.18 6.38 8.02
C ALA A 78 -4.94 7.19 8.42
N GLU A 79 -5.15 8.31 9.13
CA GLU A 79 -4.04 9.15 9.60
C GLU A 79 -3.15 8.42 10.60
N ALA A 80 -3.74 7.63 11.49
CA ALA A 80 -2.99 6.85 12.46
C ALA A 80 -2.14 5.78 11.76
N ILE A 81 -2.70 5.08 10.79
CA ILE A 81 -1.96 4.08 10.02
C ILE A 81 -0.79 4.73 9.28
N ALA A 82 -1.04 5.84 8.61
CA ALA A 82 0.01 6.55 7.88
C ALA A 82 1.13 6.99 8.83
N THR A 83 0.79 7.54 9.99
CA THR A 83 1.76 8.01 10.97
C THR A 83 2.58 6.85 11.54
N HIS A 84 1.92 5.77 11.97
CA HIS A 84 2.63 4.60 12.50
C HIS A 84 3.54 3.97 11.45
N THR A 85 3.08 3.90 10.22
CA THR A 85 3.89 3.35 9.13
C THR A 85 5.11 4.23 8.86
N ALA A 86 4.92 5.55 8.81
CA ALA A 86 6.02 6.49 8.60
C ALA A 86 7.07 6.41 9.71
N ASN A 87 6.64 6.11 10.93
CA ASN A 87 7.52 6.00 12.09
C ASN A 87 8.07 4.59 12.29
N ASN A 88 7.84 3.68 11.34
CA ASN A 88 8.25 2.27 11.45
C ASN A 88 7.67 1.58 12.68
N GLU A 89 6.40 1.87 12.97
CA GLU A 89 5.68 1.32 14.11
C GLU A 89 4.43 0.55 13.72
N PRO A 90 4.49 -0.37 12.72
CA PRO A 90 3.34 -1.22 12.42
C PRO A 90 3.18 -2.29 13.50
N PRO A 91 2.07 -3.04 13.51
CA PRO A 91 1.94 -4.18 14.42
C PRO A 91 3.16 -5.10 14.33
N PRO A 92 3.61 -5.68 15.45
CA PRO A 92 4.85 -6.48 15.45
C PRO A 92 4.91 -7.60 14.40
N GLU A 93 3.81 -8.29 14.17
CA GLU A 93 3.76 -9.36 13.16
C GLU A 93 4.01 -8.79 11.76
N VAL A 94 3.43 -7.65 11.46
CA VAL A 94 3.62 -6.96 10.17
C VAL A 94 5.07 -6.52 10.04
N LEU A 95 5.61 -5.89 11.08
CA LEU A 95 6.98 -5.40 11.08
C LEU A 95 7.99 -6.53 10.84
N GLU A 96 7.83 -7.65 11.52
CA GLU A 96 8.73 -8.78 11.35
C GLU A 96 8.71 -9.33 9.93
N ASP A 97 7.52 -9.39 9.33
CA ASP A 97 7.41 -9.90 7.97
C ASP A 97 7.91 -8.90 6.92
N GLU A 98 7.73 -7.60 7.18
CA GLU A 98 8.28 -6.56 6.29
C GLU A 98 9.79 -6.69 6.12
N LYS A 99 10.49 -7.08 7.17
CA LYS A 99 11.95 -7.26 7.11
C LYS A 99 12.36 -8.35 6.12
N ARG A 100 11.46 -9.30 5.84
CA ARG A 100 11.73 -10.39 4.91
C ARG A 100 11.44 -10.01 3.47
N LEU A 101 10.76 -8.90 3.25
CA LEU A 101 10.17 -8.58 1.95
C LEU A 101 10.62 -7.23 1.40
N PHE A 102 10.72 -6.21 2.25
CA PHE A 102 10.94 -4.83 1.80
C PHE A 102 12.29 -4.26 2.19
N ASP A 103 12.79 -3.38 1.34
CA ASP A 103 13.84 -2.44 1.71
C ASP A 103 13.14 -1.25 2.39
N ARG A 104 13.10 -1.28 3.71
CA ARG A 104 12.34 -0.30 4.48
C ARG A 104 12.92 1.10 4.38
N SER A 105 14.23 1.21 4.14
CA SER A 105 14.89 2.50 3.99
C SER A 105 14.42 3.26 2.76
N LYS A 106 13.92 2.55 1.75
CA LYS A 106 13.43 3.12 0.49
C LYS A 106 11.92 3.15 0.39
N SER A 107 11.22 2.59 1.36
CA SER A 107 9.76 2.57 1.36
C SER A 107 9.20 3.89 1.86
N ARG A 108 8.04 4.26 1.35
CA ARG A 108 7.38 5.53 1.69
C ARG A 108 5.91 5.32 1.90
N VAL A 109 5.28 6.23 2.64
CA VAL A 109 3.84 6.22 2.88
C VAL A 109 3.28 7.60 2.60
N ALA A 110 2.06 7.66 2.10
CA ALA A 110 1.37 8.93 1.82
C ALA A 110 -0.13 8.78 2.02
N THR A 111 -0.76 9.88 2.35
CA THR A 111 -2.21 10.03 2.23
C THR A 111 -2.49 10.68 0.88
N VAL A 112 -3.76 10.65 0.44
CA VAL A 112 -4.12 11.13 -0.91
C VAL A 112 -5.21 12.17 -0.84
N VAL A 113 -5.16 13.12 -1.77
CA VAL A 113 -6.28 13.99 -2.11
C VAL A 113 -6.64 13.66 -3.56
N GLU A 114 -7.89 13.25 -3.78
CA GLU A 114 -8.32 12.82 -5.10
C GLU A 114 -9.33 13.76 -5.71
N PHE A 115 -9.14 14.09 -6.98
CA PHE A 115 -10.12 14.80 -7.78
C PHE A 115 -10.41 13.95 -9.00
N GLU A 116 -11.69 13.87 -9.35
CA GLU A 116 -12.08 13.11 -10.53
C GLU A 116 -12.89 14.02 -11.44
N SER A 117 -12.53 14.05 -12.71
CA SER A 117 -13.27 14.82 -13.71
C SER A 117 -14.51 14.07 -14.13
N ALA A 118 -15.64 14.78 -14.23
CA ALA A 118 -16.83 14.21 -14.86
C ALA A 118 -16.63 14.30 -16.37
N LEU A 119 -16.51 13.15 -17.02
CA LEU A 119 -16.30 13.10 -18.45
C LEU A 119 -17.61 12.86 -19.18
N ALA A 120 -17.78 13.55 -20.31
CA ALA A 120 -18.93 13.33 -21.17
C ALA A 120 -18.75 11.99 -21.91
N ASP A 121 -19.86 11.25 -22.08
CA ASP A 121 -19.86 10.00 -22.84
C ASP A 121 -19.69 10.25 -24.33
#